data_61e477fbbf6f214f545d951671e34e8d
#
_entry.id   61e477fbbf6f214f545d951671e34e8d
#
_cell.length_a   1.000
_cell.length_b   1.000
_cell.length_c   1.000
_cell.angle_alpha   90.00
_cell.angle_beta   90.00
_cell.angle_gamma   90.00
#
_symmetry.space_group_name_H-M   'P 1'
#
loop_
_entity.id
_entity.type
_entity.pdbx_description
1 polymer ?
#
loop_
_entity_poly.entity_id
_entity_poly.type
_entity_poly.pdbx_seq_one_letter_code
_entity_poly.pdbx_strand_id
1 'polypeptide(L)'
;MLETNTTRFHLIDTPGIGDCRGIEKDKENFENILAFLTCYNKINAVVVLLKPNNARLTVAFKFCVLELLTHLHKSLVSNIIFAFTNSRGTFYRPGDSLPVLKKLLQTYNIGINLSPSNYFCFDNEAFRCLINLTNRF
;
A
#
# COMPACT_ATOMS: atom_id res chain seq x y z
N MET A 1 6.18 1.00 -17.14
CA MET A 1 5.84 -0.39 -17.53
C MET A 1 7.05 -1.25 -17.20
N LEU A 2 6.86 -2.35 -16.51
CA LEU A 2 7.93 -3.32 -16.21
C LEU A 2 7.67 -4.57 -17.03
N GLU A 3 8.70 -5.09 -17.68
CA GLU A 3 8.60 -6.29 -18.52
C GLU A 3 9.61 -7.32 -18.06
N THR A 4 9.18 -8.56 -18.01
CA THR A 4 10.05 -9.72 -17.97
C THR A 4 9.96 -10.44 -19.33
N ASN A 5 10.81 -11.43 -19.59
CA ASN A 5 10.78 -12.17 -20.86
C ASN A 5 9.42 -12.82 -21.19
N THR A 6 8.54 -12.97 -20.19
CA THR A 6 7.25 -13.66 -20.32
C THR A 6 6.05 -12.86 -19.82
N THR A 7 6.25 -11.76 -19.08
CA THR A 7 5.15 -11.06 -18.41
C THR A 7 5.36 -9.55 -18.49
N ARG A 8 4.27 -8.85 -18.85
CA ARG A 8 4.19 -7.40 -18.85
C ARG A 8 3.38 -6.92 -17.66
N PHE A 9 3.96 -6.03 -16.84
CA PHE A 9 3.32 -5.43 -15.67
C PHE A 9 2.92 -3.99 -15.98
N HIS A 10 1.66 -3.66 -15.72
CA HIS A 10 1.15 -2.29 -15.68
C HIS A 10 1.07 -1.86 -14.22
N LEU A 11 1.93 -0.90 -13.83
CA LEU A 11 1.88 -0.27 -12.53
C LEU A 11 1.09 1.04 -12.65
N ILE A 12 0.08 1.18 -11.79
CA ILE A 12 -0.72 2.39 -11.62
C ILE A 12 -0.27 3.03 -10.33
N ASP A 13 0.45 4.15 -10.44
CA ASP A 13 0.83 4.96 -9.30
C ASP A 13 -0.32 5.92 -8.96
N THR A 14 -0.62 6.05 -7.67
CA THR A 14 -1.75 6.83 -7.19
C THR A 14 -1.29 7.94 -6.25
N PRO A 15 -2.02 9.05 -6.14
CA PRO A 15 -1.76 10.04 -5.10
C PRO A 15 -1.74 9.39 -3.71
N GLY A 16 -0.83 9.85 -2.86
CA GLY A 16 -0.74 9.39 -1.48
C GLY A 16 -1.96 9.82 -0.66
N ILE A 17 -2.23 9.06 0.40
CA ILE A 17 -3.27 9.33 1.39
C ILE A 17 -2.62 9.99 2.61
N GLY A 18 -3.31 10.92 3.24
CA GLY A 18 -2.78 11.71 4.36
C GLY A 18 -2.07 12.98 3.87
N ASP A 19 -2.58 13.58 2.82
CA ASP A 19 -2.07 14.86 2.27
C ASP A 19 -2.13 15.97 3.32
N CYS A 20 -1.08 16.76 3.44
CA CYS A 20 -1.02 17.91 4.34
C CYS A 20 -2.08 18.98 4.02
N ARG A 21 -2.71 18.94 2.85
CA ARG A 21 -3.79 19.82 2.41
C ARG A 21 -5.16 19.48 3.01
N GLY A 22 -5.28 18.39 3.79
CA GLY A 22 -6.46 18.04 4.56
C GLY A 22 -7.33 16.93 3.97
N ILE A 23 -8.37 16.56 4.75
CA ILE A 23 -9.26 15.41 4.48
C ILE A 23 -10.05 15.60 3.16
N GLU A 24 -10.41 16.83 2.80
CA GLU A 24 -11.15 17.09 1.56
C GLU A 24 -10.30 16.73 0.33
N LYS A 25 -9.00 17.03 0.38
CA LYS A 25 -8.09 16.67 -0.70
C LYS A 25 -7.86 15.15 -0.77
N ASP A 26 -7.82 14.48 0.37
CA ASP A 26 -7.75 13.02 0.42
C ASP A 26 -8.99 12.38 -0.22
N LYS A 27 -10.18 12.94 0.02
CA LYS A 27 -11.42 12.46 -0.63
C LYS A 27 -11.37 12.66 -2.14
N GLU A 28 -11.02 13.85 -2.60
CA GLU A 28 -10.89 14.15 -4.04
C GLU A 28 -9.88 13.21 -4.71
N ASN A 29 -8.71 13.01 -4.10
CA ASN A 29 -7.71 12.07 -4.59
C ASN A 29 -8.28 10.65 -4.68
N PHE A 30 -9.04 10.24 -3.68
CA PHE A 30 -9.65 8.92 -3.63
C PHE A 30 -10.73 8.74 -4.70
N GLU A 31 -11.61 9.72 -4.90
CA GLU A 31 -12.62 9.71 -5.97
C GLU A 31 -11.97 9.61 -7.36
N ASN A 32 -10.87 10.35 -7.57
CA ASN A 32 -10.08 10.26 -8.79
C ASN A 32 -9.47 8.87 -9.00
N ILE A 33 -8.98 8.22 -7.94
CA ILE A 33 -8.48 6.84 -7.99
C ILE A 33 -9.60 5.89 -8.40
N LEU A 34 -10.76 5.98 -7.76
CA LEU A 34 -11.90 5.12 -8.08
C LEU A 34 -12.36 5.31 -9.53
N ALA A 35 -12.52 6.57 -9.97
CA ALA A 35 -12.92 6.89 -11.34
C ALA A 35 -11.93 6.31 -12.35
N PHE A 36 -10.62 6.43 -12.08
CA PHE A 36 -9.59 5.86 -12.95
C PHE A 36 -9.63 4.33 -12.99
N LEU A 37 -9.86 3.69 -11.84
CA LEU A 37 -9.94 2.23 -11.77
C LEU A 37 -11.12 1.65 -12.55
N THR A 38 -12.21 2.40 -12.73
CA THR A 38 -13.35 1.96 -13.57
C THR A 38 -12.99 1.79 -15.05
N CYS A 39 -11.90 2.42 -15.51
CA CYS A 39 -11.40 2.25 -16.88
C CYS A 39 -10.75 0.87 -17.13
N TYR A 40 -10.53 0.09 -16.08
CA TYR A 40 -9.88 -1.21 -16.19
C TYR A 40 -10.86 -2.35 -15.93
N ASN A 41 -10.96 -3.25 -16.89
CA ASN A 41 -11.83 -4.44 -16.77
C ASN A 41 -11.32 -5.43 -15.72
N LYS A 42 -10.04 -5.37 -15.39
CA LYS A 42 -9.40 -6.28 -14.45
C LYS A 42 -8.23 -5.62 -13.72
N ILE A 43 -8.24 -5.71 -12.40
CA ILE A 43 -7.13 -5.35 -11.52
C ILE A 43 -6.60 -6.64 -10.90
N ASN A 44 -5.32 -6.93 -11.11
CA ASN A 44 -4.71 -8.18 -10.65
C ASN A 44 -4.26 -8.10 -9.19
N ALA A 45 -3.80 -6.93 -8.73
CA ALA A 45 -3.40 -6.71 -7.35
C ALA A 45 -3.56 -5.24 -6.96
N VAL A 46 -3.83 -5.00 -5.68
CA VAL A 46 -3.80 -3.69 -5.04
C VAL A 46 -2.72 -3.71 -3.98
N VAL A 47 -1.72 -2.85 -4.11
CA VAL A 47 -0.61 -2.76 -3.15
C VAL A 47 -0.79 -1.54 -2.27
N VAL A 48 -1.02 -1.78 -0.98
CA VAL A 48 -1.16 -0.73 0.04
C VAL A 48 0.20 -0.50 0.69
N LEU A 49 0.77 0.69 0.47
CA LEU A 49 2.08 1.06 1.01
C LEU A 49 1.95 1.63 2.42
N LEU A 50 2.71 1.10 3.35
CA LEU A 50 2.71 1.48 4.77
C LEU A 50 4.15 1.71 5.26
N LYS A 51 4.30 2.47 6.34
CA LYS A 51 5.56 2.54 7.09
C LYS A 51 5.46 1.69 8.37
N PRO A 52 6.50 0.93 8.74
CA PRO A 52 6.59 0.29 10.05
C PRO A 52 6.54 1.33 11.17
N ASN A 53 6.14 0.88 12.37
CA ASN A 53 6.09 1.72 13.58
C ASN A 53 5.25 3.00 13.44
N ASN A 54 4.34 3.03 12.49
CA ASN A 54 3.33 4.08 12.38
C ASN A 54 2.04 3.63 13.10
N ALA A 55 2.11 3.56 14.44
CA ALA A 55 0.99 3.15 15.28
C ALA A 55 -0.22 4.11 15.18
N ARG A 56 -0.01 5.32 14.68
CA ARG A 56 -1.06 6.27 14.37
C ARG A 56 -1.41 6.17 12.88
N LEU A 57 -2.10 5.10 12.50
CA LEU A 57 -2.82 5.15 11.22
C LEU A 57 -3.78 6.34 11.31
N THR A 58 -3.51 7.36 10.53
CA THR A 58 -4.31 8.60 10.56
C THR A 58 -5.77 8.29 10.29
N VAL A 59 -6.67 9.16 10.77
CA VAL A 59 -8.11 9.02 10.49
C VAL A 59 -8.35 8.98 8.98
N ALA A 60 -7.64 9.81 8.22
CA ALA A 60 -7.69 9.82 6.77
C ALA A 60 -7.29 8.47 6.16
N PHE A 61 -6.18 7.86 6.62
CA PHE A 61 -5.76 6.53 6.15
C PHE A 61 -6.82 5.47 6.43
N LYS A 62 -7.38 5.44 7.65
CA LYS A 62 -8.46 4.50 8.01
C LYS A 62 -9.66 4.67 7.10
N PHE A 63 -10.10 5.92 6.89
CA PHE A 63 -11.21 6.25 6.01
C PHE A 63 -10.94 5.74 4.60
N CYS A 64 -9.81 6.06 4.00
CA CYS A 64 -9.51 5.68 2.62
C CYS A 64 -9.34 4.17 2.42
N VAL A 65 -8.74 3.47 3.39
CA VAL A 65 -8.67 1.99 3.32
C VAL A 65 -10.07 1.39 3.40
N LEU A 66 -10.94 1.92 4.26
CA LEU A 66 -12.32 1.44 4.37
C LEU A 66 -13.12 1.72 3.10
N GLU A 67 -13.04 2.94 2.58
CA GLU A 67 -13.69 3.32 1.31
C GLU A 67 -13.19 2.46 0.15
N LEU A 68 -11.86 2.27 0.04
CA LEU A 68 -11.29 1.39 -0.99
C LEU A 68 -11.88 -0.03 -0.88
N LEU A 69 -11.87 -0.59 0.31
CA LEU A 69 -12.34 -1.97 0.53
C LEU A 69 -13.86 -2.12 0.38
N THR A 70 -14.62 -1.05 0.62
CA THR A 70 -16.07 -1.02 0.42
C THR A 70 -16.43 -0.95 -1.07
N HIS A 71 -15.68 -0.19 -1.86
CA HIS A 71 -15.93 -0.01 -3.28
C HIS A 71 -15.27 -1.07 -4.17
N LEU A 72 -14.21 -1.73 -3.68
CA LEU A 72 -13.61 -2.84 -4.40
C LEU A 72 -14.52 -4.07 -4.34
N HIS A 73 -14.70 -4.70 -5.49
CA HIS A 73 -15.44 -5.96 -5.57
C HIS A 73 -14.79 -7.01 -4.65
N LYS A 74 -15.61 -7.83 -3.99
CA LYS A 74 -15.16 -8.86 -3.03
C LYS A 74 -14.06 -9.78 -3.58
N SER A 75 -14.02 -10.00 -4.90
CA SER A 75 -12.97 -10.79 -5.55
C SER A 75 -11.58 -10.16 -5.49
N LEU A 76 -11.47 -8.85 -5.27
CA LEU A 76 -10.19 -8.14 -5.15
C LEU A 76 -9.60 -8.20 -3.74
N VAL A 77 -10.40 -8.52 -2.74
CA VAL A 77 -9.97 -8.64 -1.34
C VAL A 77 -8.83 -9.66 -1.20
N SER A 78 -8.88 -10.76 -1.96
CA SER A 78 -7.82 -11.77 -1.99
C SER A 78 -6.52 -11.31 -2.68
N ASN A 79 -6.58 -10.24 -3.45
CA ASN A 79 -5.46 -9.71 -4.23
C ASN A 79 -4.84 -8.46 -3.60
N ILE A 80 -5.20 -8.15 -2.35
CA ILE A 80 -4.63 -7.03 -1.62
C ILE A 80 -3.33 -7.46 -0.95
N ILE A 81 -2.30 -6.68 -1.20
CA ILE A 81 -0.96 -6.85 -0.65
C ILE A 81 -0.61 -5.63 0.20
N PHE A 82 -0.11 -5.85 1.40
CA PHE A 82 0.43 -4.78 2.25
C PHE A 82 1.95 -4.74 2.16
N ALA A 83 2.49 -3.61 1.80
CA ALA A 83 3.91 -3.43 1.60
C ALA A 83 4.46 -2.40 2.60
N PHE A 84 5.24 -2.87 3.57
CA PHE A 84 5.89 -2.02 4.57
C PHE A 84 7.22 -1.52 4.02
N THR A 85 7.27 -0.24 3.68
CA THR A 85 8.47 0.44 3.15
C THR A 85 9.28 1.06 4.28
N ASN A 86 10.54 1.42 4.04
CA ASN A 86 11.44 1.97 5.06
C ASN A 86 11.61 1.04 6.28
N SER A 87 11.67 -0.26 6.04
CA SER A 87 11.61 -1.27 7.10
C SER A 87 12.98 -1.69 7.65
N ARG A 88 14.08 -1.10 7.20
CA ARG A 88 15.43 -1.37 7.70
C ARG A 88 15.55 -1.15 9.20
N GLY A 89 15.01 -0.02 9.70
CA GLY A 89 15.05 0.32 11.13
C GLY A 89 14.26 -0.65 12.03
N THR A 90 13.40 -1.48 11.44
CA THR A 90 12.64 -2.52 12.14
C THR A 90 13.11 -3.93 11.80
N PHE A 91 14.32 -4.07 11.24
CA PHE A 91 14.88 -5.36 10.81
C PHE A 91 13.93 -6.12 9.84
N TYR A 92 13.36 -5.39 8.88
CA TYR A 92 12.40 -5.91 7.89
C TYR A 92 11.17 -6.55 8.53
N ARG A 93 10.68 -5.94 9.62
CA ARG A 93 9.44 -6.32 10.29
C ARG A 93 8.43 -5.18 10.20
N PRO A 94 7.12 -5.48 10.18
CA PRO A 94 6.08 -4.45 10.08
C PRO A 94 5.90 -3.62 11.37
N GLY A 95 6.58 -4.00 12.47
CA GLY A 95 6.54 -3.29 13.74
C GLY A 95 5.13 -3.12 14.30
N ASP A 96 4.89 -2.02 15.01
CA ASP A 96 3.60 -1.70 15.65
C ASP A 96 2.48 -1.42 14.64
N SER A 97 2.78 -1.25 13.36
CA SER A 97 1.78 -1.03 12.34
C SER A 97 0.93 -2.27 12.05
N LEU A 98 1.49 -3.48 12.20
CA LEU A 98 0.76 -4.72 11.93
C LEU A 98 -0.38 -4.99 12.92
N PRO A 99 -0.21 -4.89 14.25
CA PRO A 99 -1.31 -5.04 15.19
C PRO A 99 -2.43 -4.02 14.97
N VAL A 100 -2.07 -2.77 14.66
CA VAL A 100 -3.04 -1.70 14.39
C VAL A 100 -3.84 -2.00 13.13
N LEU A 101 -3.18 -2.46 12.06
CA LEU A 101 -3.83 -2.86 10.83
C LEU A 101 -4.76 -4.07 11.05
N LYS A 102 -4.30 -5.10 11.79
CA LYS A 102 -5.13 -6.25 12.15
C LYS A 102 -6.40 -5.83 12.89
N LYS A 103 -6.25 -4.97 13.90
CA LYS A 103 -7.39 -4.43 14.67
C LYS A 103 -8.35 -3.66 13.77
N LEU A 104 -7.86 -2.85 12.84
CA LEU A 104 -8.68 -2.13 11.87
C LEU A 104 -9.52 -3.11 11.03
N LEU A 105 -8.88 -4.09 10.40
CA LEU A 105 -9.54 -5.07 9.54
C LEU A 105 -10.61 -5.87 10.31
N GLN A 106 -10.33 -6.24 11.55
CA GLN A 106 -11.29 -6.93 12.43
C GLN A 106 -12.47 -6.05 12.83
N THR A 107 -12.20 -4.79 13.24
CA THR A 107 -13.25 -3.85 13.70
C THR A 107 -14.30 -3.61 12.60
N TYR A 108 -13.87 -3.56 11.36
CA TYR A 108 -14.77 -3.31 10.22
C TYR A 108 -15.18 -4.58 9.47
N ASN A 109 -14.91 -5.75 10.05
CA ASN A 109 -15.27 -7.06 9.50
C ASN A 109 -14.80 -7.26 8.05
N ILE A 110 -13.60 -6.78 7.76
CA ILE A 110 -12.99 -6.93 6.43
C ILE A 110 -12.32 -8.30 6.36
N GLY A 111 -12.75 -9.13 5.41
CA GLY A 111 -12.34 -10.52 5.27
C GLY A 111 -10.88 -10.76 4.84
N ILE A 112 -9.95 -9.86 5.21
CA ILE A 112 -8.52 -10.02 4.92
C ILE A 112 -7.81 -10.60 6.14
N ASN A 113 -7.29 -11.80 5.98
CA ASN A 113 -6.42 -12.40 6.99
C ASN A 113 -4.95 -12.07 6.67
N LEU A 114 -4.32 -11.24 7.52
CA LEU A 114 -2.91 -10.86 7.36
C LEU A 114 -1.99 -12.03 7.70
N SER A 115 -1.23 -12.45 6.71
CA SER A 115 -0.28 -13.56 6.77
C SER A 115 1.00 -13.22 6.00
N PRO A 116 2.09 -13.98 6.17
CA PRO A 116 3.31 -13.78 5.39
C PRO A 116 3.13 -13.87 3.86
N SER A 117 1.99 -14.34 3.38
CA SER A 117 1.69 -14.42 1.95
C SER A 117 1.14 -13.12 1.36
N ASN A 118 0.63 -12.20 2.17
CA ASN A 118 0.02 -10.95 1.70
C ASN A 118 0.54 -9.68 2.36
N TYR A 119 1.63 -9.75 3.15
CA TYR A 119 2.38 -8.57 3.53
C TYR A 119 3.88 -8.79 3.35
N PHE A 120 4.58 -7.74 2.95
CA PHE A 120 6.01 -7.75 2.67
C PHE A 120 6.67 -6.52 3.30
N CYS A 121 7.92 -6.68 3.74
CA CYS A 121 8.73 -5.59 4.27
C CYS A 121 9.96 -5.39 3.39
N PHE A 122 10.23 -4.16 2.98
CA PHE A 122 11.38 -3.83 2.14
C PHE A 122 11.88 -2.40 2.35
N ASP A 123 13.07 -2.13 1.86
CA ASP A 123 13.69 -0.79 1.86
C ASP A 123 14.47 -0.60 0.55
N ASN A 124 14.86 0.64 0.26
CA ASN A 124 15.62 1.02 -0.94
C ASN A 124 17.12 0.71 -0.82
N GLU A 125 17.47 -0.49 -0.36
CA GLU A 125 18.86 -0.89 -0.14
C GLU A 125 19.66 -0.96 -1.44
N ALA A 126 19.09 -1.51 -2.50
CA ALA A 126 19.75 -1.60 -3.81
C ALA A 126 20.11 -0.20 -4.36
N PHE A 127 19.19 0.76 -4.25
CA PHE A 127 19.42 2.14 -4.69
C PHE A 127 20.52 2.82 -3.86
N ARG A 128 20.52 2.64 -2.55
CA ARG A 128 21.56 3.17 -1.66
C ARG A 128 22.93 2.57 -1.95
N CYS A 129 22.99 1.27 -2.22
CA CYS A 129 24.21 0.59 -2.62
C CYS A 129 24.77 1.18 -3.92
N LEU A 130 23.93 1.39 -4.93
CA LEU A 130 24.32 1.99 -6.21
C LEU A 130 24.88 3.41 -6.02
N ILE A 131 24.21 4.29 -5.26
CA ILE A 131 24.70 5.64 -4.97
C ILE A 131 26.06 5.60 -4.27
N ASN A 132 26.24 4.73 -3.29
CA ASN A 132 27.52 4.61 -2.60
C ASN A 132 28.66 4.10 -3.49
N LEU A 133 28.35 3.30 -4.50
CA LEU A 133 29.32 2.86 -5.47
C LEU A 133 29.69 3.98 -6.46
N THR A 134 28.72 4.79 -6.88
CA THR A 134 28.95 5.92 -7.80
C THR A 134 29.64 7.12 -7.16
N ASN A 135 29.50 7.32 -5.85
CA ASN A 135 30.14 8.41 -5.09
C ASN A 135 31.56 8.05 -4.56
N ARG A 136 32.12 6.92 -4.94
CA ARG A 136 33.49 6.51 -4.59
C ARG A 136 34.56 6.87 -5.64
N PHE A 137 34.20 7.68 -6.63
CA PHE A 137 35.13 8.18 -7.64
C PHE A 137 35.12 9.69 -7.66
#